data_2ad69f1f3871ee7a1ec991642b539886
#
_entry.id   2ad69f1f3871ee7a1ec991642b539886
#
_cell.length_a   1.000
_cell.length_b   1.000
_cell.length_c   1.000
_cell.angle_alpha   90.00
_cell.angle_beta   90.00
_cell.angle_gamma   90.00
#
_symmetry.space_group_name_H-M   'P 1'
#
loop_
_entity.id
_entity.type
_entity.pdbx_description
1 polymer ?
#
loop_
_entity_poly.entity_id
_entity_poly.type
_entity_poly.pdbx_seq_one_letter_code
_entity_poly.pdbx_strand_id
1 'polypeptide(L)'
;MSRRLPWGAMARMTGRRALAAVPVLLGVTLAVFAVAEASPFDPVKAYAGTAGLTASQENLDQLRANLGVDRPLLTRWWEWLGDAVTGDLGQSGVMRQPVADVIAQRVGWSVLLAATAFLVAVTLGTALGVLAGRRRGGLLDRAVSSAAYTLEAAPAFWLGLLAIWFFALRLGALPAGGLTDTGSDTVTAGQVAGHLVLPALVLGVSQLPWFFLYVRQGVGDALEEDPVRGARARGLAERTVLTGHALRSGMLPMLTLIGSRVPELITGALLVETVFSWPGIAAATVQAAVSVDFPLLAALTVLATAAVLLGNLLSDLLYGLADPRVGFDG
;
A
#
# COMPACT_ATOMS: atom_id res chain seq x y z
N MET A 1 5.76 -31.53 -23.05
CA MET A 1 6.67 -31.54 -21.89
C MET A 1 5.90 -30.99 -20.68
N SER A 2 5.59 -31.83 -19.71
CA SER A 2 4.89 -31.42 -18.47
C SER A 2 5.84 -30.53 -17.64
N ARG A 3 5.55 -29.24 -17.59
CA ARG A 3 6.29 -28.26 -16.77
C ARG A 3 6.00 -28.60 -15.31
N ARG A 4 6.91 -29.27 -14.63
CA ARG A 4 6.87 -29.36 -13.17
C ARG A 4 7.18 -27.98 -12.63
N LEU A 5 6.22 -27.36 -11.95
CA LEU A 5 6.45 -26.11 -11.22
C LEU A 5 7.61 -26.32 -10.24
N PRO A 6 8.56 -25.39 -10.12
CA PRO A 6 9.76 -25.54 -9.30
C PRO A 6 9.44 -25.31 -7.80
N TRP A 7 8.50 -26.08 -7.25
CA TRP A 7 8.02 -25.92 -5.87
C TRP A 7 9.14 -25.90 -4.82
N GLY A 8 10.18 -26.73 -5.02
CA GLY A 8 11.32 -26.78 -4.09
C GLY A 8 12.17 -25.50 -4.14
N ALA A 9 12.33 -24.87 -5.30
CA ALA A 9 13.06 -23.60 -5.45
C ALA A 9 12.25 -22.44 -4.86
N MET A 10 10.93 -22.41 -5.12
CA MET A 10 10.02 -21.43 -4.54
C MET A 10 10.00 -21.51 -3.00
N ALA A 11 9.94 -22.72 -2.43
CA ALA A 11 9.98 -22.92 -0.98
C ALA A 11 11.30 -22.42 -0.35
N ARG A 12 12.44 -22.68 -1.00
CA ARG A 12 13.74 -22.17 -0.54
C ARG A 12 13.82 -20.65 -0.60
N MET A 13 13.35 -20.06 -1.70
CA MET A 13 13.29 -18.59 -1.86
C MET A 13 12.40 -17.96 -0.77
N THR A 14 11.18 -18.49 -0.56
CA THR A 14 10.28 -18.03 0.50
C THR A 14 10.92 -18.14 1.88
N GLY A 15 11.60 -19.27 2.18
CA GLY A 15 12.30 -19.46 3.44
C GLY A 15 13.44 -18.46 3.64
N ARG A 16 14.26 -18.20 2.61
CA ARG A 16 15.33 -17.18 2.67
C ARG A 16 14.76 -15.78 2.87
N ARG A 17 13.68 -15.43 2.16
CA ARG A 17 13.00 -14.13 2.30
C ARG A 17 12.38 -13.97 3.70
N ALA A 18 11.71 -14.99 4.21
CA ALA A 18 11.16 -14.99 5.57
C ALA A 18 12.27 -14.82 6.62
N LEU A 19 13.40 -15.52 6.45
CA LEU A 19 14.55 -15.37 7.34
C LEU A 19 15.17 -13.97 7.26
N ALA A 20 15.28 -13.40 6.05
CA ALA A 20 15.78 -12.03 5.86
C ALA A 20 14.81 -10.96 6.39
N ALA A 21 13.51 -11.26 6.47
CA ALA A 21 12.52 -10.35 7.04
C ALA A 21 12.71 -10.15 8.55
N VAL A 22 13.18 -11.16 9.27
CA VAL A 22 13.38 -11.09 10.73
C VAL A 22 14.32 -9.95 11.16
N PRO A 23 15.57 -9.86 10.66
CA PRO A 23 16.45 -8.74 11.05
C PRO A 23 15.92 -7.38 10.61
N VAL A 24 15.17 -7.30 9.50
CA VAL A 24 14.52 -6.06 9.07
C VAL A 24 13.45 -5.63 10.07
N LEU A 25 12.56 -6.54 10.48
CA LEU A 25 11.53 -6.26 11.47
C LEU A 25 12.13 -5.88 12.82
N LEU A 26 13.17 -6.59 13.28
CA LEU A 26 13.88 -6.26 14.51
C LEU A 26 14.55 -4.88 14.43
N GLY A 27 15.20 -4.58 13.31
CA GLY A 27 15.83 -3.27 13.10
C GLY A 27 14.82 -2.12 13.05
N VAL A 28 13.70 -2.32 12.36
CA VAL A 28 12.62 -1.31 12.27
C VAL A 28 11.97 -1.08 13.63
N THR A 29 11.66 -2.13 14.39
CA THR A 29 11.08 -1.97 15.73
C THR A 29 12.05 -1.28 16.68
N LEU A 30 13.32 -1.66 16.67
CA LEU A 30 14.35 -1.00 17.49
C LEU A 30 14.50 0.47 17.10
N ALA A 31 14.45 0.80 15.79
CA ALA A 31 14.50 2.18 15.31
C ALA A 31 13.30 3.01 15.80
N VAL A 32 12.09 2.43 15.81
CA VAL A 32 10.89 3.10 16.36
C VAL A 32 11.11 3.42 17.84
N PHE A 33 11.59 2.46 18.63
CA PHE A 33 11.87 2.67 20.05
C PHE A 33 12.97 3.72 20.27
N ALA A 34 14.03 3.73 19.44
CA ALA A 34 15.11 4.70 19.52
C ALA A 34 14.64 6.12 19.17
N VAL A 35 13.82 6.27 18.13
CA VAL A 35 13.20 7.55 17.77
C VAL A 35 12.26 8.03 18.87
N ALA A 36 11.53 7.10 19.47
CA ALA A 36 10.65 7.36 20.60
C ALA A 36 11.40 7.91 21.81
N GLU A 37 12.52 7.27 22.16
CA GLU A 37 13.39 7.72 23.26
C GLU A 37 14.02 9.09 23.00
N ALA A 38 14.40 9.35 21.74
CA ALA A 38 14.97 10.66 21.33
C ALA A 38 13.91 11.74 21.15
N SER A 39 12.62 11.39 21.25
CA SER A 39 11.52 12.36 21.06
C SER A 39 11.51 13.41 22.16
N PRO A 40 11.31 14.69 21.85
CA PRO A 40 11.15 15.74 22.84
C PRO A 40 9.79 15.68 23.56
N PHE A 41 8.89 14.82 23.12
CA PHE A 41 7.56 14.66 23.68
C PHE A 41 7.56 13.65 24.82
N ASP A 42 6.97 14.04 25.96
CA ASP A 42 6.82 13.16 27.13
C ASP A 42 5.61 12.22 26.92
N PRO A 43 5.82 10.89 26.77
CA PRO A 43 4.74 9.93 26.55
C PRO A 43 3.75 9.88 27.71
N VAL A 44 4.18 10.20 28.95
CA VAL A 44 3.31 10.25 30.12
C VAL A 44 2.31 11.37 30.00
N LYS A 45 2.75 12.55 29.54
CA LYS A 45 1.87 13.70 29.31
C LYS A 45 0.91 13.43 28.14
N ALA A 46 1.40 12.80 27.08
CA ALA A 46 0.58 12.43 25.94
C ALA A 46 -0.51 11.42 26.33
N TYR A 47 -0.17 10.43 27.16
CA TYR A 47 -1.11 9.43 27.68
C TYR A 47 -2.14 10.05 28.62
N ALA A 48 -1.70 10.92 29.53
CA ALA A 48 -2.58 11.61 30.48
C ALA A 48 -3.51 12.64 29.82
N GLY A 49 -3.15 13.15 28.64
CA GLY A 49 -3.92 14.15 27.90
C GLY A 49 -4.21 15.40 28.74
N THR A 50 -5.44 15.92 28.64
CA THR A 50 -5.87 17.08 29.42
C THR A 50 -5.87 16.83 30.93
N ALA A 51 -6.09 15.59 31.38
CA ALA A 51 -6.00 15.22 32.80
C ALA A 51 -4.58 15.38 33.34
N GLY A 52 -3.55 15.24 32.51
CA GLY A 52 -2.16 15.48 32.88
C GLY A 52 -1.83 16.93 33.23
N LEU A 53 -2.62 17.90 32.78
CA LEU A 53 -2.45 19.32 33.11
C LEU A 53 -2.81 19.63 34.56
N THR A 54 -3.68 18.82 35.17
CA THR A 54 -4.18 18.98 36.54
C THR A 54 -3.71 17.87 37.47
N ALA A 55 -2.99 16.86 36.95
CA ALA A 55 -2.50 15.74 37.73
C ALA A 55 -1.39 16.19 38.70
N SER A 56 -1.36 15.60 39.89
CA SER A 56 -0.23 15.76 40.81
C SER A 56 1.04 15.10 40.25
N GLN A 57 2.21 15.57 40.66
CA GLN A 57 3.49 14.97 40.24
C GLN A 57 3.54 13.49 40.65
N GLU A 58 3.02 13.13 41.81
CA GLU A 58 2.96 11.77 42.29
C GLU A 58 2.16 10.85 41.36
N ASN A 59 1.02 11.33 40.83
CA ASN A 59 0.21 10.59 39.87
C ASN A 59 0.94 10.42 38.53
N LEU A 60 1.66 11.43 38.08
CA LEU A 60 2.46 11.36 36.85
C LEU A 60 3.67 10.41 37.03
N ASP A 61 4.31 10.39 38.19
CA ASP A 61 5.42 9.47 38.48
C ASP A 61 4.92 8.02 38.60
N GLN A 62 3.77 7.79 39.22
CA GLN A 62 3.12 6.48 39.21
C GLN A 62 2.76 6.02 37.80
N LEU A 63 2.21 6.92 36.96
CA LEU A 63 1.91 6.62 35.59
C LEU A 63 3.20 6.31 34.78
N ARG A 64 4.29 7.05 35.02
CA ARG A 64 5.59 6.83 34.42
C ARG A 64 6.15 5.45 34.76
N ALA A 65 6.05 5.06 36.03
CA ALA A 65 6.45 3.74 36.49
C ALA A 65 5.59 2.62 35.87
N ASN A 66 4.27 2.83 35.78
CA ASN A 66 3.33 1.86 35.18
C ASN A 66 3.56 1.70 33.66
N LEU A 67 3.90 2.78 32.94
CA LEU A 67 4.24 2.76 31.54
C LEU A 67 5.66 2.23 31.28
N GLY A 68 6.45 2.05 32.35
CA GLY A 68 7.83 1.55 32.26
C GLY A 68 8.79 2.49 31.52
N VAL A 69 8.46 3.78 31.41
CA VAL A 69 9.24 4.77 30.63
C VAL A 69 10.65 4.94 31.20
N ASP A 70 10.83 4.73 32.50
CA ASP A 70 12.13 4.89 33.18
C ASP A 70 13.08 3.67 32.96
N ARG A 71 12.59 2.60 32.30
CA ARG A 71 13.43 1.43 32.02
C ARG A 71 14.33 1.67 30.80
N PRO A 72 15.54 1.07 30.75
CA PRO A 72 16.41 1.16 29.59
C PRO A 72 15.69 0.77 28.29
N LEU A 73 15.93 1.51 27.20
CA LEU A 73 15.32 1.28 25.89
C LEU A 73 15.34 -0.19 25.44
N LEU A 74 16.51 -0.84 25.55
CA LEU A 74 16.65 -2.24 25.11
C LEU A 74 15.78 -3.20 25.94
N THR A 75 15.61 -2.93 27.24
CA THR A 75 14.73 -3.74 28.11
C THR A 75 13.28 -3.60 27.66
N ARG A 76 12.80 -2.37 27.47
CA ARG A 76 11.43 -2.09 27.01
C ARG A 76 11.16 -2.69 25.64
N TRP A 77 12.11 -2.56 24.72
CA TRP A 77 12.00 -3.13 23.38
C TRP A 77 11.93 -4.67 23.41
N TRP A 78 12.76 -5.31 24.26
CA TRP A 78 12.79 -6.77 24.37
C TRP A 78 11.55 -7.34 25.04
N GLU A 79 11.05 -6.67 26.10
CA GLU A 79 9.78 -7.00 26.74
C GLU A 79 8.63 -6.88 25.72
N TRP A 80 8.54 -5.75 25.01
CA TRP A 80 7.52 -5.56 23.98
C TRP A 80 7.59 -6.62 22.86
N LEU A 81 8.79 -7.02 22.42
CA LEU A 81 8.93 -8.10 21.44
C LEU A 81 8.41 -9.44 21.97
N GLY A 82 8.69 -9.76 23.23
CA GLY A 82 8.20 -10.97 23.89
C GLY A 82 6.67 -11.00 23.94
N ASP A 83 6.06 -9.88 24.33
CA ASP A 83 4.62 -9.73 24.40
C ASP A 83 3.99 -9.77 22.98
N ALA A 84 4.59 -9.08 22.01
CA ALA A 84 4.12 -9.06 20.62
C ALA A 84 4.11 -10.45 19.97
N VAL A 85 5.10 -11.30 20.26
CA VAL A 85 5.13 -12.69 19.77
C VAL A 85 4.00 -13.54 20.36
N THR A 86 3.53 -13.22 21.57
CA THR A 86 2.38 -13.89 22.19
C THR A 86 1.04 -13.30 21.77
N GLY A 87 1.05 -12.22 20.96
CA GLY A 87 -0.14 -11.53 20.44
C GLY A 87 -0.57 -10.32 21.27
N ASP A 88 0.14 -9.99 22.34
CA ASP A 88 -0.08 -8.75 23.09
C ASP A 88 0.77 -7.62 22.51
N LEU A 89 0.12 -6.73 21.76
CA LEU A 89 0.75 -5.55 21.18
C LEU A 89 0.72 -4.33 22.11
N GLY A 90 0.19 -4.48 23.31
CA GLY A 90 0.01 -3.43 24.30
C GLY A 90 -1.29 -2.65 24.12
N GLN A 91 -1.39 -1.55 24.88
CA GLN A 91 -2.55 -0.65 24.91
C GLN A 91 -2.21 0.66 24.21
N SER A 92 -3.12 1.12 23.36
CA SER A 92 -3.05 2.46 22.79
C SER A 92 -3.52 3.50 23.81
N GLY A 93 -2.64 4.43 24.16
CA GLY A 93 -2.98 5.54 25.07
C GLY A 93 -3.98 6.52 24.47
N VAL A 94 -3.89 6.73 23.16
CA VAL A 94 -4.76 7.68 22.43
C VAL A 94 -6.11 7.09 22.12
N MET A 95 -6.14 5.84 21.65
CA MET A 95 -7.38 5.15 21.29
C MET A 95 -8.08 4.52 22.52
N ARG A 96 -7.38 4.41 23.66
CA ARG A 96 -7.86 3.81 24.92
C ARG A 96 -8.43 2.40 24.76
N GLN A 97 -7.78 1.60 23.91
CA GLN A 97 -8.14 0.21 23.63
C GLN A 97 -6.90 -0.61 23.24
N PRO A 98 -6.97 -1.94 23.27
CA PRO A 98 -5.86 -2.79 22.82
C PRO A 98 -5.43 -2.46 21.40
N VAL A 99 -4.12 -2.42 21.16
CA VAL A 99 -3.55 -2.12 19.83
C VAL A 99 -4.04 -3.13 18.78
N ALA A 100 -4.18 -4.39 19.16
CA ALA A 100 -4.71 -5.43 18.29
C ALA A 100 -6.12 -5.10 17.78
N ASP A 101 -6.99 -4.56 18.64
CA ASP A 101 -8.35 -4.15 18.28
C ASP A 101 -8.35 -2.95 17.34
N VAL A 102 -7.46 -1.97 17.58
CA VAL A 102 -7.29 -0.83 16.65
C VAL A 102 -6.94 -1.32 15.25
N ILE A 103 -5.99 -2.25 15.16
CA ILE A 103 -5.56 -2.83 13.88
C ILE A 103 -6.71 -3.60 13.23
N ALA A 104 -7.37 -4.50 13.97
CA ALA A 104 -8.45 -5.33 13.47
C ALA A 104 -9.62 -4.51 12.90
N GLN A 105 -9.98 -3.40 13.55
CA GLN A 105 -11.05 -2.50 13.10
C GLN A 105 -10.70 -1.72 11.83
N ARG A 106 -9.41 -1.50 11.54
CA ARG A 106 -8.95 -0.56 10.49
C ARG A 106 -8.30 -1.23 9.29
N VAL A 107 -7.63 -2.39 9.48
CA VAL A 107 -6.89 -3.06 8.41
C VAL A 107 -7.78 -3.39 7.22
N GLY A 108 -9.01 -3.83 7.46
CA GLY A 108 -9.97 -4.16 6.41
C GLY A 108 -10.28 -2.98 5.49
N TRP A 109 -10.40 -1.78 6.04
CA TRP A 109 -10.68 -0.56 5.28
C TRP A 109 -9.48 -0.13 4.42
N SER A 110 -8.26 -0.20 4.96
CA SER A 110 -7.04 0.06 4.17
C SER A 110 -6.87 -0.95 3.04
N VAL A 111 -7.10 -2.24 3.31
CA VAL A 111 -7.01 -3.29 2.29
C VAL A 111 -8.08 -3.09 1.20
N LEU A 112 -9.31 -2.73 1.57
CA LEU A 112 -10.38 -2.46 0.62
C LEU A 112 -10.03 -1.28 -0.30
N LEU A 113 -9.55 -0.17 0.26
CA LEU A 113 -9.11 0.99 -0.51
C LEU A 113 -7.95 0.64 -1.44
N ALA A 114 -6.90 0.01 -0.90
CA ALA A 114 -5.72 -0.35 -1.66
C ALA A 114 -6.04 -1.35 -2.78
N ALA A 115 -6.83 -2.39 -2.50
CA ALA A 115 -7.22 -3.38 -3.50
C ALA A 115 -8.07 -2.77 -4.62
N THR A 116 -9.04 -1.91 -4.27
CA THR A 116 -9.90 -1.24 -5.25
C THR A 116 -9.07 -0.27 -6.12
N ALA A 117 -8.21 0.54 -5.50
CA ALA A 117 -7.32 1.44 -6.22
C ALA A 117 -6.36 0.70 -7.14
N PHE A 118 -5.78 -0.41 -6.66
CA PHE A 118 -4.90 -1.26 -7.45
C PHE A 118 -5.62 -1.87 -8.65
N LEU A 119 -6.84 -2.35 -8.47
CA LEU A 119 -7.67 -2.87 -9.56
C LEU A 119 -7.94 -1.79 -10.61
N VAL A 120 -8.26 -0.56 -10.20
CA VAL A 120 -8.43 0.60 -11.09
C VAL A 120 -7.14 0.88 -11.86
N ALA A 121 -5.99 0.98 -11.18
CA ALA A 121 -4.70 1.26 -11.80
C ALA A 121 -4.31 0.20 -12.84
N VAL A 122 -4.41 -1.07 -12.48
CA VAL A 122 -4.07 -2.21 -13.34
C VAL A 122 -5.01 -2.29 -14.54
N THR A 123 -6.32 -2.21 -14.33
CA THR A 123 -7.29 -2.37 -15.43
C THR A 123 -7.24 -1.20 -16.41
N LEU A 124 -7.29 0.04 -15.92
CA LEU A 124 -7.24 1.23 -16.77
C LEU A 124 -5.85 1.40 -17.40
N GLY A 125 -4.77 1.23 -16.61
CA GLY A 125 -3.41 1.33 -17.12
C GLY A 125 -3.13 0.30 -18.21
N THR A 126 -3.57 -0.95 -18.03
CA THR A 126 -3.46 -2.00 -19.04
C THR A 126 -4.27 -1.68 -20.28
N ALA A 127 -5.54 -1.32 -20.14
CA ALA A 127 -6.39 -1.01 -21.28
C ALA A 127 -5.84 0.14 -22.13
N LEU A 128 -5.47 1.24 -21.47
CA LEU A 128 -4.87 2.41 -22.13
C LEU A 128 -3.50 2.07 -22.72
N GLY A 129 -2.67 1.29 -22.02
CA GLY A 129 -1.35 0.86 -22.48
C GLY A 129 -1.42 -0.01 -23.74
N VAL A 130 -2.37 -0.95 -23.79
CA VAL A 130 -2.61 -1.78 -24.99
C VAL A 130 -3.09 -0.92 -26.15
N LEU A 131 -4.03 0.00 -25.93
CA LEU A 131 -4.54 0.89 -26.96
C LEU A 131 -3.45 1.81 -27.53
N ALA A 132 -2.63 2.41 -26.68
CA ALA A 132 -1.53 3.28 -27.08
C ALA A 132 -0.39 2.49 -27.73
N GLY A 133 0.00 1.34 -27.16
CA GLY A 133 1.08 0.48 -27.66
C GLY A 133 0.82 -0.07 -29.08
N ARG A 134 -0.46 -0.28 -29.43
CA ARG A 134 -0.85 -0.71 -30.78
C ARG A 134 -0.57 0.34 -31.87
N ARG A 135 -0.57 1.63 -31.54
CA ARG A 135 -0.40 2.75 -32.47
C ARG A 135 0.54 3.78 -31.86
N ARG A 136 1.80 3.39 -31.66
CA ARG A 136 2.84 4.27 -31.13
C ARG A 136 2.98 5.53 -31.99
N GLY A 137 3.13 6.68 -31.34
CA GLY A 137 3.24 8.00 -31.98
C GLY A 137 1.90 8.56 -32.46
N GLY A 138 0.78 7.83 -32.33
CA GLY A 138 -0.57 8.34 -32.65
C GLY A 138 -1.06 9.39 -31.64
N LEU A 139 -2.16 10.07 -31.96
CA LEU A 139 -2.74 11.11 -31.10
C LEU A 139 -3.10 10.57 -29.70
N LEU A 140 -3.74 9.39 -29.63
CA LEU A 140 -4.10 8.76 -28.36
C LEU A 140 -2.85 8.46 -27.52
N ASP A 141 -1.81 7.89 -28.16
CA ASP A 141 -0.56 7.59 -27.50
C ASP A 141 0.11 8.84 -26.91
N ARG A 142 0.20 9.90 -27.68
CA ARG A 142 0.76 11.18 -27.24
C ARG A 142 -0.04 11.80 -26.10
N ALA A 143 -1.36 11.85 -26.23
CA ALA A 143 -2.24 12.45 -25.22
C ALA A 143 -2.19 11.69 -23.90
N VAL A 144 -2.31 10.34 -23.92
CA VAL A 144 -2.30 9.54 -22.71
C VAL A 144 -0.90 9.51 -22.09
N SER A 145 0.18 9.45 -22.89
CA SER A 145 1.55 9.51 -22.37
C SER A 145 1.84 10.86 -21.69
N SER A 146 1.43 11.98 -22.30
CA SER A 146 1.58 13.29 -21.66
C SER A 146 0.80 13.39 -20.36
N ALA A 147 -0.44 12.89 -20.32
CA ALA A 147 -1.24 12.85 -19.10
C ALA A 147 -0.60 11.95 -18.05
N ALA A 148 -0.05 10.77 -18.42
CA ALA A 148 0.62 9.86 -17.52
C ALA A 148 1.86 10.50 -16.86
N TYR A 149 2.73 11.16 -17.64
CA TYR A 149 3.89 11.87 -17.08
C TYR A 149 3.47 13.03 -16.18
N THR A 150 2.40 13.72 -16.49
CA THR A 150 1.86 14.80 -15.62
C THR A 150 1.33 14.24 -14.31
N LEU A 151 0.60 13.11 -14.35
CA LEU A 151 0.07 12.45 -13.17
C LEU A 151 1.18 11.85 -12.30
N GLU A 152 2.25 11.32 -12.89
CA GLU A 152 3.41 10.80 -12.16
C GLU A 152 4.14 11.91 -11.38
N ALA A 153 4.22 13.11 -11.95
CA ALA A 153 4.81 14.26 -11.29
C ALA A 153 3.90 14.88 -10.21
N ALA A 154 2.61 14.58 -10.21
CA ALA A 154 1.65 15.18 -9.30
C ALA A 154 1.58 14.42 -7.97
N PRO A 155 1.71 15.08 -6.80
CA PRO A 155 1.54 14.43 -5.51
C PRO A 155 0.13 13.86 -5.33
N ALA A 156 -0.01 12.62 -4.82
CA ALA A 156 -1.31 11.98 -4.64
C ALA A 156 -2.28 12.79 -3.75
N PHE A 157 -1.77 13.40 -2.68
CA PHE A 157 -2.58 14.24 -1.80
C PHE A 157 -3.16 15.46 -2.54
N TRP A 158 -2.38 16.08 -3.44
CA TRP A 158 -2.83 17.22 -4.24
C TRP A 158 -3.94 16.80 -5.23
N LEU A 159 -3.78 15.64 -5.87
CA LEU A 159 -4.85 15.05 -6.69
C LEU A 159 -6.12 14.80 -5.86
N GLY A 160 -5.95 14.34 -4.61
CA GLY A 160 -7.06 14.15 -3.66
C GLY A 160 -7.79 15.45 -3.35
N LEU A 161 -7.07 16.52 -3.03
CA LEU A 161 -7.69 17.83 -2.75
C LEU A 161 -8.40 18.41 -3.97
N LEU A 162 -7.82 18.28 -5.16
CA LEU A 162 -8.49 18.69 -6.41
C LEU A 162 -9.75 17.87 -6.68
N ALA A 163 -9.69 16.55 -6.43
CA ALA A 163 -10.84 15.68 -6.62
C ALA A 163 -11.98 16.03 -5.65
N ILE A 164 -11.68 16.29 -4.38
CA ILE A 164 -12.66 16.76 -3.38
C ILE A 164 -13.26 18.09 -3.84
N TRP A 165 -12.41 19.07 -4.20
CA TRP A 165 -12.88 20.37 -4.65
C TRP A 165 -13.84 20.25 -5.84
N PHE A 166 -13.49 19.46 -6.85
CA PHE A 166 -14.27 19.37 -8.07
C PHE A 166 -15.51 18.49 -7.91
N PHE A 167 -15.33 17.22 -7.46
CA PHE A 167 -16.44 16.26 -7.44
C PHE A 167 -17.35 16.39 -6.23
N ALA A 168 -16.81 16.71 -5.05
CA ALA A 168 -17.61 16.83 -3.85
C ALA A 168 -18.17 18.24 -3.66
N LEU A 169 -17.32 19.27 -3.71
CA LEU A 169 -17.75 20.64 -3.37
C LEU A 169 -18.37 21.37 -4.56
N ARG A 170 -17.83 21.23 -5.78
CA ARG A 170 -18.31 21.97 -6.93
C ARG A 170 -19.51 21.29 -7.62
N LEU A 171 -19.44 19.97 -7.80
CA LEU A 171 -20.50 19.20 -8.46
C LEU A 171 -21.51 18.58 -7.49
N GLY A 172 -21.15 18.39 -6.21
CA GLY A 172 -22.00 17.69 -5.24
C GLY A 172 -22.30 16.22 -5.64
N ALA A 173 -21.43 15.61 -6.48
CA ALA A 173 -21.70 14.32 -7.07
C ALA A 173 -21.22 13.14 -6.25
N LEU A 174 -20.18 13.34 -5.42
CA LEU A 174 -19.54 12.31 -4.59
C LEU A 174 -19.26 12.85 -3.20
N PRO A 175 -19.23 12.00 -2.17
CA PRO A 175 -18.86 12.40 -0.81
C PRO A 175 -17.41 12.92 -0.75
N ALA A 176 -17.16 13.90 0.13
CA ALA A 176 -15.84 14.49 0.30
C ALA A 176 -14.87 13.58 1.08
N GLY A 177 -15.38 12.67 1.90
CA GLY A 177 -14.57 11.76 2.72
C GLY A 177 -15.40 11.06 3.78
N GLY A 178 -14.73 10.35 4.70
CA GLY A 178 -15.37 9.49 5.69
C GLY A 178 -15.79 8.13 5.12
N LEU A 179 -16.55 7.37 5.90
CA LEU A 179 -17.05 6.04 5.53
C LEU A 179 -18.56 6.06 5.24
N THR A 180 -19.26 7.01 5.86
CA THR A 180 -20.72 7.14 5.84
C THR A 180 -21.12 8.61 5.75
N ASP A 181 -22.37 8.86 5.39
CA ASP A 181 -22.94 10.20 5.37
C ASP A 181 -23.01 10.79 6.78
N THR A 182 -22.88 12.11 6.88
CA THR A 182 -22.93 12.84 8.14
C THR A 182 -24.27 12.63 8.83
N GLY A 183 -24.22 12.15 10.10
CA GLY A 183 -25.43 11.87 10.90
C GLY A 183 -26.01 10.47 10.67
N SER A 184 -25.35 9.60 9.91
CA SER A 184 -25.74 8.20 9.80
C SER A 184 -25.14 7.36 10.92
N ASP A 185 -25.99 6.71 11.71
CA ASP A 185 -25.59 5.79 12.79
C ASP A 185 -25.28 4.37 12.29
N THR A 186 -25.54 4.10 11.01
CA THR A 186 -25.36 2.75 10.43
C THR A 186 -24.44 2.78 9.23
N VAL A 187 -23.51 1.82 9.19
CA VAL A 187 -22.62 1.59 8.04
C VAL A 187 -23.30 0.64 7.07
N THR A 188 -23.72 1.14 5.91
CA THR A 188 -24.30 0.31 4.85
C THR A 188 -23.32 0.09 3.71
N ALA A 189 -23.42 -1.03 3.02
CA ALA A 189 -22.54 -1.33 1.87
C ALA A 189 -22.66 -0.26 0.77
N GLY A 190 -23.84 0.33 0.58
CA GLY A 190 -24.06 1.40 -0.40
C GLY A 190 -23.31 2.70 -0.05
N GLN A 191 -23.35 3.11 1.22
CA GLN A 191 -22.59 4.27 1.70
C GLN A 191 -21.08 4.02 1.55
N VAL A 192 -20.59 2.87 2.02
CA VAL A 192 -19.17 2.49 1.88
C VAL A 192 -18.74 2.55 0.42
N ALA A 193 -19.54 1.98 -0.50
CA ALA A 193 -19.24 2.01 -1.92
C ALA A 193 -19.18 3.45 -2.46
N GLY A 194 -20.14 4.32 -2.10
CA GLY A 194 -20.15 5.72 -2.52
C GLY A 194 -18.93 6.50 -2.02
N HIS A 195 -18.59 6.35 -0.74
CA HIS A 195 -17.44 7.00 -0.10
C HIS A 195 -16.08 6.44 -0.57
N LEU A 196 -16.03 5.20 -1.05
CA LEU A 196 -14.83 4.55 -1.58
C LEU A 196 -14.46 5.06 -2.99
N VAL A 197 -15.43 5.49 -3.80
CA VAL A 197 -15.22 5.85 -5.22
C VAL A 197 -14.10 6.87 -5.37
N LEU A 198 -14.21 8.01 -4.69
CA LEU A 198 -13.28 9.12 -4.90
C LEU A 198 -11.86 8.81 -4.39
N PRO A 199 -11.65 8.31 -3.16
CA PRO A 199 -10.32 7.93 -2.70
C PRO A 199 -9.71 6.79 -3.52
N ALA A 200 -10.49 5.79 -3.94
CA ALA A 200 -9.98 4.69 -4.77
C ALA A 200 -9.59 5.16 -6.17
N LEU A 201 -10.35 6.07 -6.78
CA LEU A 201 -9.99 6.67 -8.07
C LEU A 201 -8.72 7.52 -7.96
N VAL A 202 -8.59 8.36 -6.94
CA VAL A 202 -7.40 9.19 -6.73
C VAL A 202 -6.16 8.33 -6.55
N LEU A 203 -6.20 7.35 -5.65
CA LEU A 203 -5.09 6.44 -5.43
C LEU A 203 -4.80 5.58 -6.68
N GLY A 204 -5.84 5.07 -7.35
CA GLY A 204 -5.70 4.28 -8.58
C GLY A 204 -5.11 5.08 -9.73
N VAL A 205 -5.57 6.32 -9.94
CA VAL A 205 -5.05 7.21 -10.98
C VAL A 205 -3.61 7.63 -10.70
N SER A 206 -3.21 7.81 -9.44
CA SER A 206 -1.80 8.10 -9.09
C SER A 206 -0.85 6.94 -9.42
N GLN A 207 -1.33 5.68 -9.40
CA GLN A 207 -0.56 4.50 -9.75
C GLN A 207 -0.66 4.10 -11.22
N LEU A 208 -1.66 4.59 -11.94
CA LEU A 208 -1.95 4.25 -13.34
C LEU A 208 -0.79 4.50 -14.31
N PRO A 209 0.01 5.60 -14.22
CA PRO A 209 1.10 5.89 -15.16
C PRO A 209 2.07 4.72 -15.33
N TRP A 210 2.41 4.06 -14.23
CA TRP A 210 3.35 2.93 -14.24
C TRP A 210 2.82 1.75 -15.06
N PHE A 211 1.59 1.32 -14.79
CA PHE A 211 0.96 0.22 -15.55
C PHE A 211 0.77 0.59 -17.02
N PHE A 212 0.35 1.81 -17.28
CA PHE A 212 0.20 2.32 -18.64
C PHE A 212 1.51 2.29 -19.44
N LEU A 213 2.58 2.88 -18.88
CA LEU A 213 3.87 3.02 -19.59
C LEU A 213 4.51 1.65 -19.84
N TYR A 214 4.49 0.74 -18.86
CA TYR A 214 5.04 -0.60 -19.02
C TYR A 214 4.28 -1.44 -20.05
N VAL A 215 2.95 -1.43 -19.99
CA VAL A 215 2.13 -2.16 -20.97
C VAL A 215 2.25 -1.56 -22.37
N ARG A 216 2.24 -0.23 -22.49
CA ARG A 216 2.46 0.47 -23.75
C ARG A 216 3.80 0.06 -24.37
N GLN A 217 4.87 0.08 -23.58
CA GLN A 217 6.20 -0.31 -24.04
C GLN A 217 6.23 -1.79 -24.43
N GLY A 218 5.80 -2.68 -23.55
CA GLY A 218 5.87 -4.12 -23.80
C GLY A 218 5.03 -4.56 -25.01
N VAL A 219 3.81 -4.03 -25.15
CA VAL A 219 2.95 -4.34 -26.31
C VAL A 219 3.55 -3.80 -27.61
N GLY A 220 4.07 -2.58 -27.58
CA GLY A 220 4.68 -1.99 -28.77
C GLY A 220 5.92 -2.78 -29.23
N ASP A 221 6.82 -3.16 -28.32
CA ASP A 221 8.00 -3.96 -28.62
C ASP A 221 7.61 -5.34 -29.16
N ALA A 222 6.66 -6.01 -28.49
CA ALA A 222 6.15 -7.32 -28.92
C ALA A 222 5.54 -7.31 -30.33
N LEU A 223 4.93 -6.19 -30.76
CA LEU A 223 4.37 -6.06 -32.10
C LEU A 223 5.42 -5.98 -33.20
N GLU A 224 6.69 -5.69 -32.85
CA GLU A 224 7.83 -5.63 -33.75
C GLU A 224 8.65 -6.93 -33.79
N GLU A 225 8.36 -7.89 -32.90
CA GLU A 225 9.05 -9.17 -32.81
C GLU A 225 8.73 -10.13 -33.98
N ASP A 226 9.68 -11.02 -34.30
CA ASP A 226 9.56 -12.00 -35.38
C ASP A 226 8.35 -12.93 -35.28
N PRO A 227 7.93 -13.41 -34.07
CA PRO A 227 6.71 -14.21 -33.94
C PRO A 227 5.46 -13.50 -34.43
N VAL A 228 5.36 -12.19 -34.19
CA VAL A 228 4.24 -11.37 -34.64
C VAL A 228 4.31 -11.11 -36.14
N ARG A 229 5.50 -10.81 -36.67
CA ARG A 229 5.74 -10.66 -38.13
C ARG A 229 5.38 -11.97 -38.86
N GLY A 230 5.80 -13.12 -38.34
CA GLY A 230 5.46 -14.42 -38.88
C GLY A 230 3.97 -14.75 -38.81
N ALA A 231 3.27 -14.33 -37.76
CA ALA A 231 1.82 -14.48 -37.65
C ALA A 231 1.07 -13.64 -38.70
N ARG A 232 1.49 -12.39 -38.92
CA ARG A 232 0.97 -11.52 -39.99
C ARG A 232 1.24 -12.06 -41.38
N ALA A 233 2.45 -12.58 -41.64
CA ALA A 233 2.81 -13.19 -42.93
C ALA A 233 1.95 -14.42 -43.26
N ARG A 234 1.44 -15.14 -42.23
CA ARG A 234 0.50 -16.25 -42.37
C ARG A 234 -0.95 -15.79 -42.58
N GLY A 235 -1.23 -14.48 -42.62
CA GLY A 235 -2.56 -13.95 -42.85
C GLY A 235 -3.49 -13.97 -41.63
N LEU A 236 -2.95 -14.10 -40.42
CA LEU A 236 -3.78 -14.08 -39.22
C LEU A 236 -4.40 -12.68 -39.00
N ALA A 237 -5.65 -12.64 -38.56
CA ALA A 237 -6.33 -11.38 -38.25
C ALA A 237 -5.62 -10.60 -37.13
N GLU A 238 -5.53 -9.29 -37.24
CA GLU A 238 -4.85 -8.42 -36.26
C GLU A 238 -5.32 -8.63 -34.80
N ARG A 239 -6.59 -8.96 -34.59
CA ARG A 239 -7.11 -9.31 -33.26
C ARG A 239 -6.40 -10.57 -32.72
N THR A 240 -6.26 -11.61 -33.53
CA THR A 240 -5.57 -12.86 -33.16
C THR A 240 -4.07 -12.62 -32.95
N VAL A 241 -3.44 -11.81 -33.81
CA VAL A 241 -2.04 -11.39 -33.65
C VAL A 241 -1.85 -10.67 -32.32
N LEU A 242 -2.70 -9.72 -32.00
CA LEU A 242 -2.61 -8.97 -30.75
C LEU A 242 -2.84 -9.89 -29.53
N THR A 243 -3.97 -10.58 -29.45
CA THR A 243 -4.36 -11.36 -28.26
C THR A 243 -3.56 -12.65 -28.10
N GLY A 244 -3.23 -13.32 -29.20
CA GLY A 244 -2.55 -14.62 -29.19
C GLY A 244 -1.02 -14.53 -29.14
N HIS A 245 -0.44 -13.44 -29.62
CA HIS A 245 1.01 -13.29 -29.73
C HIS A 245 1.54 -12.08 -28.96
N ALA A 246 1.15 -10.84 -29.34
CA ALA A 246 1.76 -9.63 -28.79
C ALA A 246 1.43 -9.43 -27.29
N LEU A 247 0.20 -9.64 -26.86
CA LEU A 247 -0.16 -9.48 -25.44
C LEU A 247 0.53 -10.53 -24.56
N ARG A 248 0.73 -11.73 -25.06
CA ARG A 248 1.33 -12.82 -24.29
C ARG A 248 2.78 -12.52 -23.89
N SER A 249 3.58 -11.95 -24.79
CA SER A 249 4.97 -11.53 -24.50
C SER A 249 5.03 -10.13 -23.91
N GLY A 250 4.25 -9.19 -24.44
CA GLY A 250 4.26 -7.78 -24.07
C GLY A 250 3.72 -7.49 -22.66
N MET A 251 2.95 -8.41 -22.04
CA MET A 251 2.46 -8.24 -20.67
C MET A 251 3.38 -8.82 -19.59
N LEU A 252 4.43 -9.56 -19.95
CA LEU A 252 5.36 -10.13 -18.97
C LEU A 252 5.99 -9.07 -18.05
N PRO A 253 6.46 -7.91 -18.55
CA PRO A 253 7.03 -6.87 -17.69
C PRO A 253 6.04 -6.30 -16.68
N MET A 254 4.74 -6.27 -17.02
CA MET A 254 3.69 -5.81 -16.11
C MET A 254 3.52 -6.73 -14.90
N LEU A 255 3.63 -8.06 -15.08
CA LEU A 255 3.51 -9.02 -13.97
C LEU A 255 4.58 -8.78 -12.90
N THR A 256 5.80 -8.43 -13.34
CA THR A 256 6.89 -8.04 -12.44
C THR A 256 6.57 -6.74 -11.69
N LEU A 257 5.96 -5.78 -12.42
CA LEU A 257 5.61 -4.48 -11.86
C LEU A 257 4.55 -4.59 -10.74
N ILE A 258 3.58 -5.50 -10.89
CA ILE A 258 2.47 -5.68 -9.94
C ILE A 258 2.98 -5.76 -8.49
N GLY A 259 3.96 -6.61 -8.24
CA GLY A 259 4.45 -6.79 -6.87
C GLY A 259 5.37 -5.66 -6.39
N SER A 260 6.20 -5.08 -7.28
CA SER A 260 7.10 -3.98 -6.91
C SER A 260 6.35 -2.68 -6.56
N ARG A 261 5.06 -2.57 -6.93
CA ARG A 261 4.21 -1.40 -6.64
C ARG A 261 3.46 -1.49 -5.32
N VAL A 262 3.44 -2.64 -4.64
CA VAL A 262 2.76 -2.79 -3.34
C VAL A 262 3.30 -1.82 -2.28
N PRO A 263 4.62 -1.62 -2.10
CA PRO A 263 5.13 -0.64 -1.14
C PRO A 263 4.65 0.79 -1.41
N GLU A 264 4.65 1.20 -2.68
CA GLU A 264 4.20 2.54 -3.07
C GLU A 264 2.68 2.73 -2.91
N LEU A 265 1.92 1.66 -3.15
CA LEU A 265 0.48 1.67 -2.89
C LEU A 265 0.18 1.89 -1.40
N ILE A 266 0.94 1.24 -0.50
CA ILE A 266 0.81 1.41 0.95
C ILE A 266 1.16 2.85 1.35
N THR A 267 2.26 3.40 0.84
CA THR A 267 2.68 4.78 1.13
C THR A 267 1.69 5.79 0.55
N GLY A 268 1.20 5.56 -0.67
CA GLY A 268 0.17 6.39 -1.31
C GLY A 268 -1.16 6.34 -0.57
N ALA A 269 -1.54 5.16 -0.09
CA ALA A 269 -2.75 4.98 0.72
C ALA A 269 -2.72 5.82 2.00
N LEU A 270 -1.55 5.96 2.66
CA LEU A 270 -1.40 6.79 3.86
C LEU A 270 -1.87 8.24 3.62
N LEU A 271 -1.42 8.85 2.53
CA LEU A 271 -1.80 10.22 2.19
C LEU A 271 -3.28 10.33 1.79
N VAL A 272 -3.76 9.38 1.00
CA VAL A 272 -5.16 9.37 0.54
C VAL A 272 -6.13 9.12 1.70
N GLU A 273 -5.85 8.15 2.58
CA GLU A 273 -6.66 7.90 3.78
C GLU A 273 -6.77 9.15 4.67
N THR A 274 -5.65 9.87 4.83
CA THR A 274 -5.63 11.10 5.63
C THR A 274 -6.46 12.21 4.97
N VAL A 275 -6.28 12.45 3.66
CA VAL A 275 -6.99 13.51 2.92
C VAL A 275 -8.49 13.27 2.89
N PHE A 276 -8.90 12.02 2.69
CA PHE A 276 -10.32 11.63 2.63
C PHE A 276 -10.92 11.24 3.98
N SER A 277 -10.18 11.36 5.09
CA SER A 277 -10.62 10.89 6.42
C SER A 277 -11.14 9.45 6.39
N TRP A 278 -10.52 8.61 5.55
CA TRP A 278 -10.85 7.18 5.45
C TRP A 278 -10.35 6.46 6.71
N PRO A 279 -11.18 5.63 7.39
CA PRO A 279 -10.84 5.07 8.70
C PRO A 279 -9.86 3.90 8.63
N GLY A 280 -8.77 4.05 7.87
CA GLY A 280 -7.75 3.05 7.69
C GLY A 280 -6.62 3.11 8.71
N ILE A 281 -5.61 2.27 8.49
CA ILE A 281 -4.40 2.15 9.31
C ILE A 281 -3.53 3.41 9.21
N ALA A 282 -3.49 4.04 8.06
CA ALA A 282 -2.67 5.22 7.84
C ALA A 282 -3.08 6.39 8.72
N ALA A 283 -4.39 6.65 8.84
CA ALA A 283 -4.91 7.67 9.74
C ALA A 283 -4.53 7.38 11.21
N ALA A 284 -4.60 6.10 11.64
CA ALA A 284 -4.16 5.69 12.96
C ALA A 284 -2.66 5.88 13.16
N THR A 285 -1.84 5.63 12.14
CA THR A 285 -0.38 5.83 12.18
C THR A 285 -0.03 7.30 12.38
N VAL A 286 -0.66 8.19 11.62
CA VAL A 286 -0.46 9.65 11.77
C VAL A 286 -0.87 10.10 13.18
N GLN A 287 -2.03 9.64 13.65
CA GLN A 287 -2.51 9.99 14.99
C GLN A 287 -1.58 9.47 16.09
N ALA A 288 -1.10 8.21 15.98
CA ALA A 288 -0.15 7.63 16.91
C ALA A 288 1.18 8.40 16.94
N ALA A 289 1.66 8.83 15.77
CA ALA A 289 2.91 9.59 15.65
C ALA A 289 2.80 10.99 16.30
N VAL A 290 1.71 11.72 16.01
CA VAL A 290 1.47 13.07 16.56
C VAL A 290 1.25 13.03 18.07
N SER A 291 0.59 11.98 18.56
CA SER A 291 0.25 11.84 19.99
C SER A 291 1.27 11.02 20.77
N VAL A 292 2.38 10.60 20.14
CA VAL A 292 3.48 9.84 20.78
C VAL A 292 3.00 8.51 21.40
N ASP A 293 2.05 7.85 20.74
CA ASP A 293 1.53 6.54 21.16
C ASP A 293 2.46 5.43 20.66
N PHE A 294 3.48 5.12 21.44
CA PHE A 294 4.54 4.20 21.03
C PHE A 294 4.08 2.77 20.77
N PRO A 295 3.25 2.11 21.62
CA PRO A 295 2.80 0.76 21.34
C PRO A 295 2.06 0.68 20.00
N LEU A 296 1.15 1.61 19.76
CA LEU A 296 0.39 1.69 18.52
C LEU A 296 1.30 1.99 17.32
N LEU A 297 2.22 2.96 17.44
CA LEU A 297 3.13 3.32 16.36
C LEU A 297 4.08 2.16 16.00
N ALA A 298 4.63 1.46 17.00
CA ALA A 298 5.49 0.31 16.79
C ALA A 298 4.75 -0.82 16.05
N ALA A 299 3.56 -1.18 16.52
CA ALA A 299 2.75 -2.23 15.91
C ALA A 299 2.33 -1.88 14.46
N LEU A 300 1.89 -0.64 14.21
CA LEU A 300 1.52 -0.19 12.87
C LEU A 300 2.72 -0.13 11.92
N THR A 301 3.90 0.24 12.42
CA THR A 301 5.14 0.24 11.63
C THR A 301 5.56 -1.19 11.27
N VAL A 302 5.45 -2.14 12.21
CA VAL A 302 5.67 -3.57 11.95
C VAL A 302 4.71 -4.07 10.89
N LEU A 303 3.43 -3.75 11.03
CA LEU A 303 2.39 -4.16 10.08
C LEU A 303 2.66 -3.61 8.67
N ALA A 304 3.01 -2.33 8.56
CA ALA A 304 3.35 -1.71 7.28
C ALA A 304 4.61 -2.35 6.66
N THR A 305 5.65 -2.59 7.48
CA THR A 305 6.88 -3.27 7.03
C THR A 305 6.59 -4.71 6.59
N ALA A 306 5.79 -5.46 7.36
CA ALA A 306 5.39 -6.81 7.00
C ALA A 306 4.59 -6.82 5.68
N ALA A 307 3.67 -5.87 5.48
CA ALA A 307 2.91 -5.74 4.24
C ALA A 307 3.81 -5.46 3.02
N VAL A 308 4.84 -4.60 3.18
CA VAL A 308 5.86 -4.36 2.14
C VAL A 308 6.66 -5.62 1.84
N LEU A 309 7.12 -6.33 2.86
CA LEU A 309 7.90 -7.57 2.69
C LEU A 309 7.07 -8.68 2.03
N LEU A 310 5.80 -8.81 2.41
CA LEU A 310 4.85 -9.73 1.78
C LEU A 310 4.57 -9.34 0.31
N GLY A 311 4.41 -8.06 0.01
CA GLY A 311 4.25 -7.56 -1.34
C GLY A 311 5.45 -7.89 -2.23
N ASN A 312 6.67 -7.68 -1.72
CA ASN A 312 7.90 -8.04 -2.42
C ASN A 312 8.01 -9.56 -2.64
N LEU A 313 7.68 -10.37 -1.63
CA LEU A 313 7.66 -11.83 -1.77
C LEU A 313 6.65 -12.28 -2.82
N LEU A 314 5.45 -11.69 -2.83
CA LEU A 314 4.43 -11.97 -3.83
C LEU A 314 4.90 -11.61 -5.24
N SER A 315 5.61 -10.48 -5.38
CA SER A 315 6.25 -10.08 -6.64
C SER A 315 7.22 -11.14 -7.16
N ASP A 316 8.13 -11.58 -6.30
CA ASP A 316 9.14 -12.57 -6.66
C ASP A 316 8.50 -13.91 -7.06
N LEU A 317 7.43 -14.33 -6.35
CA LEU A 317 6.67 -15.52 -6.67
C LEU A 317 5.95 -15.41 -8.02
N LEU A 318 5.27 -14.28 -8.27
CA LEU A 318 4.59 -14.03 -9.54
C LEU A 318 5.57 -13.98 -10.70
N TYR A 319 6.73 -13.37 -10.51
CA TYR A 319 7.78 -13.31 -11.51
C TYR A 319 8.32 -14.71 -11.87
N GLY A 320 8.64 -15.51 -10.85
CA GLY A 320 9.11 -16.87 -11.06
C GLY A 320 8.07 -17.81 -11.70
N LEU A 321 6.79 -17.57 -11.48
CA LEU A 321 5.70 -18.28 -12.16
C LEU A 321 5.54 -17.83 -13.62
N ALA A 322 5.75 -16.56 -13.91
CA ALA A 322 5.59 -15.97 -15.24
C ALA A 322 6.75 -16.32 -16.17
N ASP A 323 7.99 -16.28 -15.68
CA ASP A 323 9.20 -16.59 -16.46
C ASP A 323 10.03 -17.70 -15.78
N PRO A 324 9.80 -18.96 -16.16
CA PRO A 324 10.56 -20.11 -15.63
C PRO A 324 12.04 -20.14 -16.06
N ARG A 325 12.52 -19.18 -16.87
CA ARG A 325 13.94 -19.06 -17.27
C ARG A 325 14.76 -18.32 -16.21
N VAL A 326 14.11 -17.56 -15.35
CA VAL A 326 14.77 -16.89 -14.23
C VAL A 326 14.94 -17.92 -13.12
N GLY A 327 16.20 -18.31 -12.88
CA GLY A 327 16.54 -19.19 -11.76
C GLY A 327 16.20 -18.51 -10.43
N PHE A 328 15.60 -19.24 -9.50
CA PHE A 328 15.34 -18.79 -8.13
C PHE A 328 16.62 -18.75 -7.27
N ASP A 329 17.81 -18.75 -7.88
CA ASP A 329 19.13 -18.90 -7.24
C ASP A 329 19.85 -17.55 -7.03
N GLY A 330 19.13 -16.42 -7.15
CA GLY A 330 19.66 -15.09 -6.90
C GLY A 330 19.59 -14.63 -5.43
#